data_754ccfa7e3b117d634e1f3a4a0ca18f3
#
_entry.id   754ccfa7e3b117d634e1f3a4a0ca18f3
#
_cell.length_a   1.000
_cell.length_b   1.000
_cell.length_c   1.000
_cell.angle_alpha   90.00
_cell.angle_beta   90.00
_cell.angle_gamma   90.00
#
_symmetry.space_group_name_H-M   'P 1'
#
loop_
_entity.id
_entity.type
_entity.pdbx_description
1 polymer ?
#
loop_
_entity_poly.entity_id
_entity_poly.type
_entity_poly.pdbx_seq_one_letter_code
_entity_poly.pdbx_strand_id
1 'polypeptide(L)'
;MFDVEKIREEFPILHREVYGKPLVYLDSGATAQKPRTVIETVDRLHRELNANIHRGVHFLSEEATVLYEAARERIAAFVGAAAKEEIVFTAGATASLNTVAYAWGDAFVGAGDNILVSEMEHHSNIVPWQMLAERKGAEIRVLPFDEAGALRTDLLPSLVDERTRVVAVTQASNTLGTRPDLRTVVEAAHAAGAVVVVDGCQGVVHGGVDVRAMDCDFYAFSGHKLYGPTGIGVLYGKRELLERMPPFMGGGDMVDTVTFAKTTYAPVPLKFEAGTANFVGAIGLGEAVKFMQRFDPAEIEAHEEALLRRATERLEGIGGLRIYGTAPGKCAILSFNVEGVHPYDMGMILDKLGIAVRTGQHCAEPVMDHYGTTGMCRASFALYNTLAEADALAAGVERAVKMLRN
;
A
#
# COMPACT_ATOMS: atom_id res chain seq x y z
N MET A 1 -24.51 -1.32 10.79
CA MET A 1 -23.92 -0.51 11.88
C MET A 1 -22.55 -1.08 12.20
N PHE A 2 -21.52 -0.27 12.11
CA PHE A 2 -20.14 -0.65 12.36
C PHE A 2 -19.95 -0.93 13.87
N ASP A 3 -19.67 -2.19 14.20
CA ASP A 3 -19.50 -2.67 15.58
C ASP A 3 -18.06 -3.16 15.75
N VAL A 4 -17.20 -2.28 16.23
CA VAL A 4 -15.75 -2.54 16.33
C VAL A 4 -15.44 -3.73 17.26
N GLU A 5 -16.21 -3.96 18.32
CA GLU A 5 -15.94 -5.06 19.25
C GLU A 5 -16.20 -6.41 18.57
N LYS A 6 -17.29 -6.53 17.80
CA LYS A 6 -17.53 -7.74 17.00
C LYS A 6 -16.49 -7.96 15.89
N ILE A 7 -16.03 -6.86 15.27
CA ILE A 7 -14.95 -6.94 14.27
C ILE A 7 -13.68 -7.46 14.92
N ARG A 8 -13.31 -6.98 16.10
CA ARG A 8 -12.10 -7.41 16.83
C ARG A 8 -12.10 -8.90 17.16
N GLU A 9 -13.26 -9.49 17.46
CA GLU A 9 -13.40 -10.94 17.73
C GLU A 9 -12.94 -11.80 16.54
N GLU A 10 -12.99 -11.27 15.33
CA GLU A 10 -12.54 -11.95 14.13
C GLU A 10 -11.00 -11.93 13.95
N PHE A 11 -10.27 -11.17 14.76
CA PHE A 11 -8.81 -11.05 14.72
C PHE A 11 -8.15 -11.73 15.93
N PRO A 12 -7.78 -13.02 15.85
CA PRO A 12 -7.32 -13.80 17.02
C PRO A 12 -6.15 -13.18 17.77
N ILE A 13 -5.24 -12.52 17.04
CA ILE A 13 -4.03 -11.93 17.63
C ILE A 13 -4.32 -10.75 18.55
N LEU A 14 -5.44 -10.03 18.37
CA LEU A 14 -5.79 -8.87 19.18
C LEU A 14 -6.22 -9.24 20.60
N HIS A 15 -6.48 -10.53 20.86
CA HIS A 15 -6.76 -11.05 22.21
C HIS A 15 -5.50 -11.46 22.96
N ARG A 16 -4.31 -11.26 22.37
CA ARG A 16 -3.04 -11.61 22.97
C ARG A 16 -2.62 -10.59 24.01
N GLU A 17 -1.98 -11.08 25.06
CA GLU A 17 -1.21 -10.25 26.00
C GLU A 17 0.26 -10.16 25.58
N VAL A 18 0.84 -8.98 25.79
CA VAL A 18 2.26 -8.68 25.59
C VAL A 18 2.81 -8.09 26.89
N TYR A 19 3.80 -8.73 27.49
CA TYR A 19 4.34 -8.37 28.82
C TYR A 19 3.26 -8.31 29.93
N GLY A 20 2.27 -9.19 29.89
CA GLY A 20 1.14 -9.22 30.83
C GLY A 20 0.17 -8.05 30.68
N LYS A 21 0.08 -7.44 29.51
CA LYS A 21 -0.85 -6.35 29.16
C LYS A 21 -1.58 -6.68 27.88
N PRO A 22 -2.84 -6.22 27.71
CA PRO A 22 -3.54 -6.33 26.43
C PRO A 22 -2.71 -5.70 25.29
N LEU A 23 -2.66 -6.36 24.15
CA LEU A 23 -2.02 -5.81 22.96
C LEU A 23 -2.81 -4.63 22.41
N VAL A 24 -2.17 -3.48 22.29
CA VAL A 24 -2.63 -2.31 21.55
C VAL A 24 -1.81 -2.22 20.26
N TYR A 25 -2.37 -2.68 19.14
CA TYR A 25 -1.65 -2.78 17.87
C TYR A 25 -1.93 -1.56 16.98
N LEU A 26 -0.94 -0.66 16.88
CA LEU A 26 -1.01 0.60 16.13
C LEU A 26 0.09 0.68 15.05
N ASP A 27 0.44 -0.45 14.44
CA ASP A 27 1.41 -0.52 13.32
C ASP A 27 0.78 -1.10 12.04
N SER A 28 -0.52 -0.86 11.84
CA SER A 28 -1.29 -1.37 10.70
C SER A 28 -0.79 -0.82 9.35
N GLY A 29 -0.23 0.39 9.33
CA GLY A 29 0.41 0.97 8.14
C GLY A 29 1.67 0.24 7.67
N ALA A 30 2.27 -0.61 8.52
CA ALA A 30 3.36 -1.51 8.13
C ALA A 30 2.82 -2.88 7.68
N THR A 31 1.94 -3.49 8.46
CA THR A 31 1.19 -4.71 8.12
C THR A 31 -0.08 -4.78 8.96
N ALA A 32 -1.23 -5.01 8.35
CA ALA A 32 -2.48 -5.22 9.08
C ALA A 32 -2.56 -6.65 9.65
N GLN A 33 -3.32 -6.85 10.73
CA GLN A 33 -3.60 -8.16 11.28
C GLN A 33 -4.56 -8.94 10.37
N LYS A 34 -4.63 -10.26 10.53
CA LYS A 34 -5.38 -11.14 9.64
C LYS A 34 -6.66 -11.61 10.33
N PRO A 35 -7.82 -11.48 9.67
CA PRO A 35 -9.05 -12.06 10.20
C PRO A 35 -9.00 -13.60 10.13
N ARG A 36 -9.73 -14.25 11.02
CA ARG A 36 -9.81 -15.71 11.13
C ARG A 36 -10.10 -16.38 9.79
N THR A 37 -11.01 -15.82 9.00
CA THR A 37 -11.39 -16.39 7.69
C THR A 37 -10.22 -16.46 6.71
N VAL A 38 -9.32 -15.49 6.72
CA VAL A 38 -8.11 -15.49 5.89
C VAL A 38 -7.13 -16.57 6.39
N ILE A 39 -6.93 -16.67 7.71
CA ILE A 39 -6.03 -17.66 8.31
C ILE A 39 -6.52 -19.08 7.97
N GLU A 40 -7.80 -19.36 8.20
CA GLU A 40 -8.43 -20.65 7.95
C GLU A 40 -8.45 -21.01 6.46
N THR A 41 -8.63 -20.02 5.57
CA THR A 41 -8.57 -20.24 4.12
C THR A 41 -7.17 -20.68 3.70
N VAL A 42 -6.11 -20.02 4.17
CA VAL A 42 -4.72 -20.37 3.86
C VAL A 42 -4.38 -21.77 4.41
N ASP A 43 -4.78 -22.06 5.64
CA ASP A 43 -4.58 -23.39 6.27
C ASP A 43 -5.30 -24.50 5.47
N ARG A 44 -6.56 -24.29 5.12
CA ARG A 44 -7.36 -25.24 4.32
C ARG A 44 -6.74 -25.52 2.95
N LEU A 45 -6.27 -24.49 2.25
CA LEU A 45 -5.62 -24.64 0.94
C LEU A 45 -4.40 -25.56 1.03
N HIS A 46 -3.57 -25.41 2.07
CA HIS A 46 -2.42 -26.27 2.26
C HIS A 46 -2.79 -27.70 2.64
N ARG A 47 -3.85 -27.91 3.40
CA ARG A 47 -4.28 -29.24 3.86
C ARG A 47 -5.06 -30.02 2.80
N GLU A 48 -5.86 -29.33 1.98
CA GLU A 48 -6.91 -29.97 1.19
C GLU A 48 -6.78 -29.77 -0.32
N LEU A 49 -6.15 -28.65 -0.79
CA LEU A 49 -6.15 -28.22 -2.19
C LEU A 49 -4.78 -27.82 -2.73
N ASN A 50 -3.69 -28.31 -2.14
CA ASN A 50 -2.37 -27.93 -2.59
C ASN A 50 -2.00 -28.61 -3.92
N ALA A 51 -2.18 -27.90 -5.03
CA ALA A 51 -1.79 -28.33 -6.38
C ALA A 51 -1.40 -27.13 -7.25
N ASN A 52 -0.53 -27.34 -8.24
CA ASN A 52 -0.25 -26.30 -9.24
C ASN A 52 -1.51 -26.00 -10.06
N ILE A 53 -1.70 -24.72 -10.41
CA ILE A 53 -2.90 -24.22 -11.10
C ILE A 53 -2.73 -24.23 -12.64
N HIS A 54 -3.83 -24.03 -13.38
CA HIS A 54 -3.98 -23.86 -14.83
C HIS A 54 -3.71 -25.12 -15.68
N ARG A 55 -2.60 -25.84 -15.48
CA ARG A 55 -2.14 -26.89 -16.40
C ARG A 55 -2.42 -28.31 -15.94
N GLY A 56 -2.82 -28.51 -14.71
CA GLY A 56 -3.18 -29.83 -14.18
C GLY A 56 -4.56 -30.30 -14.66
N VAL A 57 -4.66 -31.55 -15.09
CA VAL A 57 -5.93 -32.16 -15.55
C VAL A 57 -6.54 -33.03 -14.46
N HIS A 58 -6.36 -32.69 -13.21
CA HIS A 58 -6.87 -33.42 -12.05
C HIS A 58 -7.62 -32.50 -11.10
N PHE A 59 -8.53 -33.06 -10.33
CA PHE A 59 -9.47 -32.36 -9.45
C PHE A 59 -8.82 -31.23 -8.62
N LEU A 60 -7.72 -31.51 -7.92
CA LEU A 60 -7.08 -30.50 -7.06
C LEU A 60 -6.59 -29.27 -7.86
N SER A 61 -6.06 -29.48 -9.06
CA SER A 61 -5.59 -28.39 -9.91
C SER A 61 -6.76 -27.56 -10.44
N GLU A 62 -7.84 -28.21 -10.85
CA GLU A 62 -9.04 -27.54 -11.36
C GLU A 62 -9.69 -26.68 -10.25
N GLU A 63 -9.90 -27.24 -9.06
CA GLU A 63 -10.46 -26.54 -7.92
C GLU A 63 -9.58 -25.33 -7.49
N ALA A 64 -8.26 -25.53 -7.40
CA ALA A 64 -7.35 -24.46 -7.06
C ALA A 64 -7.35 -23.34 -8.13
N THR A 65 -7.46 -23.69 -9.42
CA THR A 65 -7.56 -22.75 -10.53
C THR A 65 -8.86 -21.93 -10.44
N VAL A 66 -9.98 -22.57 -10.19
CA VAL A 66 -11.27 -21.89 -10.03
C VAL A 66 -11.22 -20.89 -8.88
N LEU A 67 -10.65 -21.24 -7.74
CA LEU A 67 -10.51 -20.36 -6.59
C LEU A 67 -9.56 -19.19 -6.87
N TYR A 68 -8.46 -19.43 -7.58
CA TYR A 68 -7.49 -18.43 -7.97
C TYR A 68 -8.10 -17.38 -8.90
N GLU A 69 -8.79 -17.81 -9.95
CA GLU A 69 -9.45 -16.91 -10.89
C GLU A 69 -10.64 -16.16 -10.25
N ALA A 70 -11.38 -16.80 -9.36
CA ALA A 70 -12.43 -16.14 -8.57
C ALA A 70 -11.86 -15.06 -7.64
N ALA A 71 -10.66 -15.28 -7.09
CA ALA A 71 -9.96 -14.24 -6.31
C ALA A 71 -9.58 -13.04 -7.20
N ARG A 72 -9.07 -13.27 -8.43
CA ARG A 72 -8.77 -12.24 -9.40
C ARG A 72 -10.03 -11.41 -9.76
N GLU A 73 -11.14 -12.07 -10.06
CA GLU A 73 -12.42 -11.41 -10.37
C GLU A 73 -12.91 -10.54 -9.20
N ARG A 74 -12.81 -11.05 -7.98
CA ARG A 74 -13.20 -10.32 -6.77
C ARG A 74 -12.33 -9.09 -6.55
N ILE A 75 -11.03 -9.21 -6.75
CA ILE A 75 -10.09 -8.09 -6.63
C ILE A 75 -10.37 -7.05 -7.71
N ALA A 76 -10.62 -7.47 -8.96
CA ALA A 76 -11.00 -6.56 -10.05
C ALA A 76 -12.25 -5.74 -9.68
N ALA A 77 -13.28 -6.43 -9.20
CA ALA A 77 -14.51 -5.77 -8.77
C ALA A 77 -14.27 -4.82 -7.56
N PHE A 78 -13.41 -5.20 -6.63
CA PHE A 78 -13.11 -4.41 -5.43
C PHE A 78 -12.39 -3.11 -5.74
N VAL A 79 -11.46 -3.12 -6.70
CA VAL A 79 -10.73 -1.90 -7.10
C VAL A 79 -11.44 -1.11 -8.21
N GLY A 80 -12.58 -1.58 -8.70
CA GLY A 80 -13.33 -0.93 -9.76
C GLY A 80 -12.74 -1.12 -11.17
N ALA A 81 -11.91 -2.15 -11.40
CA ALA A 81 -11.37 -2.49 -12.71
C ALA A 81 -12.50 -2.89 -13.69
N ALA A 82 -12.30 -2.65 -15.00
CA ALA A 82 -13.27 -2.98 -16.03
C ALA A 82 -13.33 -4.50 -16.30
N ALA A 83 -12.21 -5.20 -16.13
CA ALA A 83 -12.10 -6.63 -16.38
C ALA A 83 -11.02 -7.26 -15.48
N LYS A 84 -11.13 -8.57 -15.24
CA LYS A 84 -10.12 -9.31 -14.46
C LYS A 84 -8.76 -9.36 -15.14
N GLU A 85 -8.71 -9.22 -16.45
CA GLU A 85 -7.49 -9.19 -17.25
C GLU A 85 -6.62 -7.95 -16.97
N GLU A 86 -7.17 -6.95 -16.28
CA GLU A 86 -6.45 -5.76 -15.79
C GLU A 86 -5.74 -5.99 -14.44
N ILE A 87 -5.89 -7.18 -13.85
CA ILE A 87 -5.31 -7.55 -12.56
C ILE A 87 -4.17 -8.55 -12.75
N VAL A 88 -2.97 -8.15 -12.38
CA VAL A 88 -1.77 -8.98 -12.37
C VAL A 88 -1.39 -9.27 -10.92
N PHE A 89 -1.23 -10.54 -10.58
CA PHE A 89 -0.70 -10.93 -9.27
C PHE A 89 0.83 -10.80 -9.24
N THR A 90 1.33 -10.21 -8.17
CA THR A 90 2.76 -9.98 -7.93
C THR A 90 3.14 -10.40 -6.52
N ALA A 91 4.41 -10.33 -6.16
CA ALA A 91 4.86 -10.60 -4.78
C ALA A 91 4.54 -9.45 -3.78
N GLY A 92 4.02 -8.31 -4.27
CA GLY A 92 3.71 -7.12 -3.46
C GLY A 92 3.84 -5.85 -4.29
N ALA A 93 3.44 -4.71 -3.73
CA ALA A 93 3.49 -3.42 -4.43
C ALA A 93 4.89 -3.07 -4.95
N THR A 94 5.94 -3.39 -4.20
CA THR A 94 7.32 -3.20 -4.68
C THR A 94 7.57 -3.95 -5.99
N ALA A 95 7.12 -5.21 -6.10
CA ALA A 95 7.23 -5.97 -7.34
C ALA A 95 6.34 -5.37 -8.44
N SER A 96 5.13 -4.91 -8.12
CA SER A 96 4.23 -4.25 -9.06
C SER A 96 4.85 -2.99 -9.67
N LEU A 97 5.38 -2.10 -8.83
CA LEU A 97 6.02 -0.85 -9.26
C LEU A 97 7.27 -1.12 -10.11
N ASN A 98 8.09 -2.11 -9.71
CA ASN A 98 9.22 -2.54 -10.52
C ASN A 98 8.78 -3.14 -11.87
N THR A 99 7.67 -3.91 -11.90
CA THR A 99 7.13 -4.42 -13.17
C THR A 99 6.80 -3.28 -14.13
N VAL A 100 6.16 -2.20 -13.66
CA VAL A 100 5.89 -1.03 -14.50
C VAL A 100 7.19 -0.34 -14.92
N ALA A 101 8.14 -0.12 -14.01
CA ALA A 101 9.40 0.53 -14.31
C ALA A 101 10.26 -0.24 -15.32
N TYR A 102 10.30 -1.57 -15.23
CA TYR A 102 11.09 -2.42 -16.14
C TYR A 102 10.36 -2.80 -17.43
N ALA A 103 9.04 -2.88 -17.43
CA ALA A 103 8.27 -3.22 -18.62
C ALA A 103 7.86 -1.97 -19.41
N TRP A 104 7.03 -1.11 -18.79
CA TRP A 104 6.61 0.15 -19.40
C TRP A 104 7.77 1.13 -19.57
N GLY A 105 8.49 1.38 -18.47
CA GLY A 105 9.57 2.36 -18.44
C GLY A 105 10.67 2.06 -19.45
N ASP A 106 11.20 0.84 -19.49
CA ASP A 106 12.26 0.48 -20.45
C ASP A 106 11.78 0.55 -21.92
N ALA A 107 10.48 0.36 -22.19
CA ALA A 107 9.94 0.41 -23.54
C ALA A 107 9.62 1.85 -24.02
N PHE A 108 9.21 2.74 -23.12
CA PHE A 108 8.61 4.02 -23.49
C PHE A 108 9.30 5.26 -22.91
N VAL A 109 10.32 5.10 -22.04
CA VAL A 109 11.13 6.21 -21.52
C VAL A 109 12.48 6.22 -22.22
N GLY A 110 12.91 7.39 -22.68
CA GLY A 110 14.18 7.57 -23.39
C GLY A 110 15.03 8.72 -22.81
N ALA A 111 16.19 8.94 -23.42
CA ALA A 111 17.10 10.01 -23.02
C ALA A 111 16.46 11.39 -23.17
N GLY A 112 16.54 12.19 -22.12
CA GLY A 112 15.96 13.53 -22.07
C GLY A 112 14.46 13.57 -21.78
N ASP A 113 13.80 12.43 -21.59
CA ASP A 113 12.46 12.37 -20.97
C ASP A 113 12.57 12.60 -19.46
N ASN A 114 11.45 12.86 -18.81
CA ASN A 114 11.41 13.00 -17.35
C ASN A 114 10.32 12.14 -16.71
N ILE A 115 10.55 11.84 -15.43
CA ILE A 115 9.67 11.08 -14.55
C ILE A 115 9.39 11.98 -13.34
N LEU A 116 8.14 12.33 -13.10
CA LEU A 116 7.73 13.08 -11.91
C LEU A 116 7.39 12.13 -10.78
N VAL A 117 7.98 12.34 -9.61
CA VAL A 117 7.73 11.56 -8.38
C VAL A 117 7.33 12.51 -7.27
N SER A 118 6.34 12.18 -6.43
CA SER A 118 6.06 13.04 -5.29
C SER A 118 7.10 12.86 -4.17
N GLU A 119 7.38 13.93 -3.42
CA GLU A 119 8.35 13.93 -2.32
C GLU A 119 7.91 13.04 -1.15
N MET A 120 6.63 12.71 -1.03
CA MET A 120 6.09 11.90 0.06
C MET A 120 6.02 10.40 -0.22
N GLU A 121 6.67 9.92 -1.29
CA GLU A 121 6.61 8.53 -1.70
C GLU A 121 7.35 7.59 -0.73
N HIS A 122 6.83 6.38 -0.63
CA HIS A 122 7.58 5.24 -0.09
C HIS A 122 8.75 4.90 -1.02
N HIS A 123 9.88 4.42 -0.50
CA HIS A 123 11.06 4.07 -1.31
C HIS A 123 10.73 3.13 -2.49
N SER A 124 9.73 2.26 -2.36
CA SER A 124 9.28 1.39 -3.46
C SER A 124 8.73 2.15 -4.67
N ASN A 125 8.31 3.41 -4.49
CA ASN A 125 7.83 4.27 -5.56
C ASN A 125 8.80 5.44 -5.86
N ILE A 126 10.04 5.33 -5.43
CA ILE A 126 11.14 6.24 -5.76
C ILE A 126 12.25 5.46 -6.50
N VAL A 127 12.79 4.44 -5.83
CA VAL A 127 14.00 3.74 -6.27
C VAL A 127 13.87 3.09 -7.66
N PRO A 128 12.77 2.42 -8.03
CA PRO A 128 12.63 1.86 -9.37
C PRO A 128 12.70 2.92 -10.47
N TRP A 129 12.18 4.12 -10.20
CA TRP A 129 12.22 5.25 -11.14
C TRP A 129 13.61 5.87 -11.26
N GLN A 130 14.35 5.98 -10.16
CA GLN A 130 15.76 6.38 -10.18
C GLN A 130 16.61 5.39 -11.00
N MET A 131 16.43 4.09 -10.77
CA MET A 131 17.10 3.04 -11.54
C MET A 131 16.73 3.09 -13.02
N LEU A 132 15.49 3.39 -13.38
CA LEU A 132 15.05 3.58 -14.75
C LEU A 132 15.70 4.82 -15.37
N ALA A 133 15.64 5.95 -14.67
CA ALA A 133 16.20 7.22 -15.13
C ALA A 133 17.71 7.11 -15.42
N GLU A 134 18.45 6.44 -14.53
CA GLU A 134 19.88 6.16 -14.73
C GLU A 134 20.14 5.32 -15.99
N ARG A 135 19.37 4.22 -16.17
CA ARG A 135 19.53 3.33 -17.34
C ARG A 135 19.17 4.00 -18.67
N LYS A 136 18.20 4.93 -18.64
CA LYS A 136 17.62 5.52 -19.85
C LYS A 136 18.14 6.93 -20.16
N GLY A 137 18.89 7.56 -19.24
CA GLY A 137 19.29 8.96 -19.36
C GLY A 137 18.11 9.93 -19.24
N ALA A 138 17.13 9.58 -18.44
CA ALA A 138 15.96 10.40 -18.11
C ALA A 138 16.22 11.23 -16.84
N GLU A 139 15.41 12.26 -16.62
CA GLU A 139 15.45 13.13 -15.45
C GLU A 139 14.40 12.70 -14.42
N ILE A 140 14.74 12.69 -13.11
CA ILE A 140 13.77 12.63 -12.04
C ILE A 140 13.40 14.07 -11.63
N ARG A 141 12.11 14.38 -11.68
CA ARG A 141 11.54 15.62 -11.11
C ARG A 141 10.76 15.28 -9.86
N VAL A 142 10.75 16.19 -8.89
CA VAL A 142 10.11 15.99 -7.60
C VAL A 142 8.97 16.97 -7.42
N LEU A 143 7.78 16.49 -7.12
CA LEU A 143 6.64 17.30 -6.72
C LEU A 143 6.64 17.42 -5.20
N PRO A 144 6.97 18.59 -4.63
CA PRO A 144 7.11 18.76 -3.18
C PRO A 144 5.75 18.82 -2.47
N PHE A 145 5.79 18.74 -1.16
CA PHE A 145 4.66 19.04 -0.28
C PHE A 145 5.01 20.24 0.63
N ASP A 146 4.01 20.82 1.30
CA ASP A 146 4.19 21.95 2.20
C ASP A 146 4.37 21.51 3.66
N GLU A 147 4.59 22.46 4.58
CA GLU A 147 4.76 22.20 6.01
C GLU A 147 3.59 21.45 6.67
N ALA A 148 2.38 21.57 6.14
CA ALA A 148 1.23 20.80 6.59
C ALA A 148 1.24 19.36 6.03
N GLY A 149 2.11 19.06 5.08
CA GLY A 149 2.18 17.78 4.38
C GLY A 149 1.19 17.67 3.21
N ALA A 150 0.67 18.79 2.70
CA ALA A 150 -0.18 18.82 1.50
C ALA A 150 0.67 18.91 0.23
N LEU A 151 0.39 18.07 -0.77
CA LEU A 151 1.14 18.05 -2.02
C LEU A 151 0.93 19.36 -2.80
N ARG A 152 2.02 19.96 -3.27
CA ARG A 152 2.04 21.25 -3.98
C ARG A 152 1.61 21.09 -5.45
N THR A 153 0.36 20.72 -5.67
CA THR A 153 -0.20 20.54 -7.03
C THR A 153 -0.22 21.80 -7.87
N ASP A 154 -0.12 22.97 -7.24
CA ASP A 154 0.06 24.27 -7.89
C ASP A 154 1.37 24.37 -8.70
N LEU A 155 2.35 23.54 -8.41
CA LEU A 155 3.64 23.49 -9.13
C LEU A 155 3.62 22.53 -10.35
N LEU A 156 2.57 21.73 -10.55
CA LEU A 156 2.46 20.81 -11.69
C LEU A 156 2.72 21.49 -13.05
N PRO A 157 2.19 22.69 -13.35
CA PRO A 157 2.45 23.33 -14.63
C PRO A 157 3.92 23.65 -14.93
N SER A 158 4.78 23.70 -13.89
CA SER A 158 6.22 23.91 -14.05
C SER A 158 7.05 22.63 -14.04
N LEU A 159 6.46 21.52 -13.60
CA LEU A 159 7.14 20.23 -13.43
C LEU A 159 6.74 19.21 -14.50
N VAL A 160 5.58 19.35 -15.09
CA VAL A 160 5.03 18.46 -16.14
C VAL A 160 5.12 19.17 -17.50
N ASP A 161 5.69 18.50 -18.48
CA ASP A 161 5.83 18.98 -19.85
C ASP A 161 5.69 17.84 -20.87
N GLU A 162 5.86 18.12 -22.17
CA GLU A 162 5.75 17.14 -23.25
C GLU A 162 6.79 16.02 -23.22
N ARG A 163 7.82 16.13 -22.38
CA ARG A 163 8.83 15.09 -22.12
C ARG A 163 8.52 14.26 -20.89
N THR A 164 7.50 14.60 -20.12
CA THR A 164 7.07 13.79 -18.99
C THR A 164 6.44 12.49 -19.51
N ARG A 165 6.96 11.33 -19.06
CA ARG A 165 6.49 10.01 -19.48
C ARG A 165 5.76 9.28 -18.38
N VAL A 166 6.14 9.51 -17.13
CA VAL A 166 5.56 8.85 -15.97
C VAL A 166 5.37 9.88 -14.87
N VAL A 167 4.21 9.81 -14.21
CA VAL A 167 3.94 10.48 -12.94
C VAL A 167 3.67 9.41 -11.90
N ALA A 168 4.54 9.29 -10.90
CA ALA A 168 4.44 8.33 -9.82
C ALA A 168 4.00 9.03 -8.53
N VAL A 169 2.85 8.63 -7.98
CA VAL A 169 2.24 9.31 -6.83
C VAL A 169 1.56 8.31 -5.90
N THR A 170 1.64 8.52 -4.59
CA THR A 170 0.90 7.72 -3.61
C THR A 170 -0.56 8.18 -3.50
N GLN A 171 -1.48 7.24 -3.29
CA GLN A 171 -2.88 7.59 -2.96
C GLN A 171 -3.00 8.11 -1.52
N ALA A 172 -2.15 7.61 -0.63
CA ALA A 172 -2.06 8.10 0.74
C ALA A 172 -0.66 7.86 1.30
N SER A 173 -0.07 8.88 1.89
CA SER A 173 1.28 8.79 2.47
C SER A 173 1.30 7.81 3.64
N ASN A 174 2.22 6.85 3.59
CA ASN A 174 2.44 5.89 4.68
C ASN A 174 3.06 6.53 5.93
N THR A 175 3.56 7.75 5.83
CA THR A 175 4.19 8.49 6.93
C THR A 175 3.26 9.59 7.45
N LEU A 176 2.73 10.42 6.57
CA LEU A 176 1.93 11.58 6.95
C LEU A 176 0.42 11.29 7.03
N GLY A 177 -0.04 10.22 6.35
CA GLY A 177 -1.45 9.95 6.18
C GLY A 177 -2.13 10.82 5.13
N THR A 178 -1.47 11.84 4.62
CA THR A 178 -1.99 12.77 3.61
C THR A 178 -2.51 12.01 2.39
N ARG A 179 -3.71 12.39 1.93
CA ARG A 179 -4.30 11.96 0.65
C ARG A 179 -4.11 13.09 -0.37
N PRO A 180 -3.23 12.94 -1.37
CA PRO A 180 -3.08 13.92 -2.44
C PRO A 180 -4.35 14.10 -3.27
N ASP A 181 -4.51 15.27 -3.87
CA ASP A 181 -5.51 15.49 -4.92
C ASP A 181 -5.04 14.79 -6.22
N LEU A 182 -5.34 13.49 -6.29
CA LEU A 182 -4.97 12.65 -7.43
C LEU A 182 -5.64 13.10 -8.73
N ARG A 183 -6.84 13.68 -8.67
CA ARG A 183 -7.54 14.14 -9.85
C ARG A 183 -6.73 15.21 -10.58
N THR A 184 -6.29 16.24 -9.87
CA THR A 184 -5.46 17.30 -10.43
C THR A 184 -4.13 16.76 -10.99
N VAL A 185 -3.52 15.78 -10.31
CA VAL A 185 -2.27 15.12 -10.76
C VAL A 185 -2.50 14.34 -12.05
N VAL A 186 -3.56 13.53 -12.13
CA VAL A 186 -3.91 12.70 -13.29
C VAL A 186 -4.23 13.58 -14.50
N GLU A 187 -5.07 14.61 -14.32
CA GLU A 187 -5.44 15.55 -15.40
C GLU A 187 -4.19 16.23 -15.98
N ALA A 188 -3.25 16.68 -15.13
CA ALA A 188 -2.01 17.31 -15.59
C ALA A 188 -1.08 16.33 -16.32
N ALA A 189 -0.94 15.10 -15.83
CA ALA A 189 -0.13 14.07 -16.44
C ALA A 189 -0.66 13.65 -17.80
N HIS A 190 -1.97 13.38 -17.91
CA HIS A 190 -2.60 12.98 -19.15
C HIS A 190 -2.58 14.09 -20.21
N ALA A 191 -2.71 15.34 -19.81
CA ALA A 191 -2.57 16.49 -20.72
C ALA A 191 -1.19 16.56 -21.39
N ALA A 192 -0.15 16.04 -20.72
CA ALA A 192 1.23 15.94 -21.25
C ALA A 192 1.49 14.58 -21.97
N GLY A 193 0.53 13.66 -21.98
CA GLY A 193 0.68 12.32 -22.55
C GLY A 193 1.48 11.35 -21.65
N ALA A 194 1.65 11.66 -20.39
CA ALA A 194 2.31 10.80 -19.40
C ALA A 194 1.35 9.77 -18.82
N VAL A 195 1.85 8.61 -18.43
CA VAL A 195 1.09 7.63 -17.64
C VAL A 195 1.19 7.93 -16.15
N VAL A 196 0.12 7.61 -15.41
CA VAL A 196 0.05 7.79 -13.96
C VAL A 196 0.12 6.45 -13.27
N VAL A 197 1.11 6.31 -12.38
CA VAL A 197 1.34 5.14 -11.54
C VAL A 197 1.03 5.49 -10.09
N VAL A 198 0.01 4.86 -9.53
CA VAL A 198 -0.44 5.13 -8.16
C VAL A 198 0.01 4.03 -7.21
N ASP A 199 0.78 4.40 -6.17
CA ASP A 199 0.98 3.52 -5.00
C ASP A 199 -0.26 3.58 -4.10
N GLY A 200 -1.09 2.55 -4.18
CA GLY A 200 -2.32 2.40 -3.42
C GLY A 200 -2.19 1.67 -2.09
N CYS A 201 -0.97 1.38 -1.63
CA CYS A 201 -0.75 0.55 -0.44
C CYS A 201 -1.49 1.00 0.82
N GLN A 202 -1.61 2.29 1.04
CA GLN A 202 -2.39 2.82 2.16
C GLN A 202 -3.83 3.13 1.71
N GLY A 203 -4.01 3.68 0.52
CA GLY A 203 -5.32 4.08 0.03
C GLY A 203 -6.32 2.94 -0.09
N VAL A 204 -5.89 1.75 -0.52
CA VAL A 204 -6.74 0.58 -0.70
C VAL A 204 -7.43 0.10 0.59
N VAL A 205 -6.87 0.46 1.75
CA VAL A 205 -7.37 0.06 3.08
C VAL A 205 -8.30 1.11 3.67
N HIS A 206 -8.04 2.39 3.37
CA HIS A 206 -8.67 3.53 4.00
C HIS A 206 -9.63 4.25 3.03
N GLY A 207 -10.91 3.92 3.00
CA GLY A 207 -11.93 4.68 2.25
C GLY A 207 -12.25 4.19 0.83
N GLY A 208 -11.76 3.01 0.45
CA GLY A 208 -12.11 2.38 -0.84
C GLY A 208 -11.31 2.89 -2.03
N VAL A 209 -11.47 2.19 -3.17
CA VAL A 209 -10.75 2.45 -4.42
C VAL A 209 -11.70 2.27 -5.60
N ASP A 210 -11.66 3.19 -6.55
CA ASP A 210 -12.20 3.01 -7.90
C ASP A 210 -11.15 3.52 -8.91
N VAL A 211 -10.40 2.61 -9.50
CA VAL A 211 -9.31 2.94 -10.43
C VAL A 211 -9.80 3.61 -11.71
N ARG A 212 -11.07 3.36 -12.12
CA ARG A 212 -11.68 4.02 -13.29
C ARG A 212 -12.10 5.44 -12.97
N ALA A 213 -12.72 5.66 -11.80
CA ALA A 213 -13.06 7.01 -11.34
C ALA A 213 -11.80 7.86 -11.09
N MET A 214 -10.72 7.23 -10.62
CA MET A 214 -9.39 7.85 -10.43
C MET A 214 -8.71 8.13 -11.77
N ASP A 215 -9.04 7.38 -12.82
CA ASP A 215 -8.43 7.38 -14.14
C ASP A 215 -6.91 7.15 -14.15
N CYS A 216 -6.39 6.45 -13.13
CA CYS A 216 -4.97 6.08 -13.11
C CYS A 216 -4.68 4.98 -14.14
N ASP A 217 -3.46 4.96 -14.67
CA ASP A 217 -3.02 4.01 -15.68
C ASP A 217 -2.54 2.70 -15.06
N PHE A 218 -1.88 2.82 -13.92
CA PHE A 218 -1.43 1.70 -13.10
C PHE A 218 -1.72 1.97 -11.62
N TYR A 219 -2.08 0.92 -10.90
CA TYR A 219 -2.32 0.98 -9.45
C TYR A 219 -1.72 -0.24 -8.76
N ALA A 220 -0.93 -0.03 -7.72
CA ALA A 220 -0.20 -1.10 -7.04
C ALA A 220 -0.52 -1.16 -5.55
N PHE A 221 -0.75 -2.37 -5.01
CA PHE A 221 -0.87 -2.55 -3.57
C PHE A 221 -0.37 -3.92 -3.09
N SER A 222 -0.08 -4.01 -1.79
CA SER A 222 0.36 -5.24 -1.12
C SER A 222 -0.75 -5.85 -0.30
N GLY A 223 -0.95 -7.16 -0.43
CA GLY A 223 -2.00 -7.89 0.27
C GLY A 223 -1.89 -7.85 1.79
N HIS A 224 -0.67 -7.85 2.33
CA HIS A 224 -0.46 -7.86 3.79
C HIS A 224 -0.93 -6.58 4.50
N LYS A 225 -1.15 -5.48 3.79
CA LYS A 225 -1.73 -4.25 4.34
C LYS A 225 -3.26 -4.30 4.28
N LEU A 226 -3.82 -5.01 3.29
CA LEU A 226 -5.26 -5.22 3.11
C LEU A 226 -5.73 -6.52 3.80
N TYR A 227 -5.31 -6.75 5.04
CA TYR A 227 -5.68 -7.91 5.88
C TYR A 227 -5.37 -9.29 5.27
N GLY A 228 -4.73 -9.34 4.10
CA GLY A 228 -4.36 -10.53 3.36
C GLY A 228 -2.97 -11.08 3.73
N PRO A 229 -2.54 -12.19 3.12
CA PRO A 229 -1.22 -12.77 3.34
C PRO A 229 -0.05 -11.87 2.91
N THR A 230 1.14 -12.15 3.45
CA THR A 230 2.41 -11.61 2.93
C THR A 230 2.80 -12.33 1.64
N GLY A 231 3.70 -11.71 0.84
CA GLY A 231 4.22 -12.33 -0.38
C GLY A 231 3.23 -12.38 -1.54
N ILE A 232 2.18 -11.58 -1.47
CA ILE A 232 1.18 -11.37 -2.53
C ILE A 232 0.85 -9.89 -2.63
N GLY A 233 0.69 -9.40 -3.86
CA GLY A 233 0.22 -8.06 -4.18
C GLY A 233 -0.45 -8.04 -5.54
N VAL A 234 -0.87 -6.86 -5.92
CA VAL A 234 -1.62 -6.62 -7.15
C VAL A 234 -1.01 -5.45 -7.90
N LEU A 235 -0.90 -5.61 -9.21
CA LEU A 235 -0.79 -4.54 -10.17
C LEU A 235 -2.09 -4.51 -10.97
N TYR A 236 -2.84 -3.42 -10.87
CA TYR A 236 -3.82 -3.05 -11.85
C TYR A 236 -3.13 -2.26 -12.96
N GLY A 237 -3.52 -2.49 -14.20
CA GLY A 237 -3.14 -1.65 -15.34
C GLY A 237 -4.27 -1.60 -16.35
N LYS A 238 -4.48 -0.43 -16.98
CA LYS A 238 -5.40 -0.32 -18.12
C LYS A 238 -5.03 -1.37 -19.16
N ARG A 239 -6.01 -2.11 -19.66
CA ARG A 239 -5.78 -3.29 -20.52
C ARG A 239 -4.90 -2.97 -21.72
N GLU A 240 -5.17 -1.86 -22.41
CA GLU A 240 -4.42 -1.42 -23.59
C GLU A 240 -2.94 -1.11 -23.28
N LEU A 241 -2.65 -0.67 -22.04
CA LEU A 241 -1.28 -0.43 -21.60
C LEU A 241 -0.57 -1.75 -21.27
N LEU A 242 -1.25 -2.65 -20.56
CA LEU A 242 -0.72 -4.00 -20.29
C LEU A 242 -0.47 -4.78 -21.59
N GLU A 243 -1.33 -4.68 -22.59
CA GLU A 243 -1.13 -5.33 -23.89
C GLU A 243 0.10 -4.80 -24.62
N ARG A 244 0.36 -3.50 -24.54
CA ARG A 244 1.55 -2.84 -25.14
C ARG A 244 2.84 -3.10 -24.38
N MET A 245 2.79 -3.33 -23.06
CA MET A 245 3.97 -3.59 -22.25
C MET A 245 4.64 -4.91 -22.64
N PRO A 246 5.96 -4.96 -22.88
CA PRO A 246 6.68 -6.23 -22.92
C PRO A 246 6.72 -6.87 -21.53
N PRO A 247 6.83 -8.20 -21.40
CA PRO A 247 7.10 -8.83 -20.11
C PRO A 247 8.51 -8.46 -19.65
N PHE A 248 8.71 -8.31 -18.31
CA PHE A 248 10.04 -8.08 -17.77
C PHE A 248 10.68 -9.33 -17.16
N MET A 249 9.86 -10.32 -16.78
CA MET A 249 10.31 -11.59 -16.23
C MET A 249 9.90 -12.73 -17.17
N GLY A 250 10.84 -13.58 -17.54
CA GLY A 250 10.59 -14.75 -18.40
C GLY A 250 10.58 -16.05 -17.59
N GLY A 251 9.74 -17.00 -17.99
CA GLY A 251 9.62 -18.30 -17.36
C GLY A 251 8.51 -19.16 -17.92
N GLY A 252 8.11 -20.18 -17.19
CA GLY A 252 6.91 -20.97 -17.50
C GLY A 252 5.63 -20.14 -17.24
N ASP A 253 4.51 -20.66 -17.67
CA ASP A 253 3.14 -20.13 -17.59
C ASP A 253 2.88 -18.85 -18.37
N MET A 254 3.80 -17.91 -18.44
CA MET A 254 3.68 -16.63 -19.13
C MET A 254 3.90 -16.71 -20.66
N VAL A 255 4.18 -17.87 -21.21
CA VAL A 255 4.49 -18.12 -22.61
C VAL A 255 3.37 -18.86 -23.33
N ASP A 256 3.15 -18.54 -24.61
CA ASP A 256 2.29 -19.29 -25.53
C ASP A 256 3.14 -20.34 -26.29
N THR A 257 4.13 -19.91 -27.05
CA THR A 257 5.05 -20.79 -27.78
C THR A 257 6.49 -20.46 -27.49
N VAL A 258 7.34 -21.48 -27.28
CA VAL A 258 8.77 -21.33 -27.07
C VAL A 258 9.56 -22.16 -28.06
N THR A 259 10.44 -21.48 -28.80
CA THR A 259 11.49 -22.13 -29.64
C THR A 259 12.82 -21.47 -29.33
N PHE A 260 13.91 -22.09 -29.73
CA PHE A 260 15.23 -21.44 -29.58
C PHE A 260 15.37 -20.15 -30.42
N ALA A 261 14.58 -20.00 -31.48
CA ALA A 261 14.61 -18.83 -32.35
C ALA A 261 13.71 -17.71 -31.89
N LYS A 262 12.55 -18.03 -31.26
CA LYS A 262 11.53 -17.04 -30.89
C LYS A 262 10.58 -17.59 -29.82
N THR A 263 10.15 -16.69 -28.93
CA THR A 263 9.09 -16.92 -27.95
C THR A 263 7.91 -15.99 -28.23
N THR A 264 6.70 -16.50 -28.08
CA THR A 264 5.45 -15.71 -27.99
C THR A 264 4.90 -15.82 -26.58
N TYR A 265 4.17 -14.81 -26.15
CA TYR A 265 3.73 -14.68 -24.77
C TYR A 265 2.23 -14.93 -24.62
N ALA A 266 1.81 -15.41 -23.47
CA ALA A 266 0.42 -15.56 -23.11
C ALA A 266 -0.31 -14.19 -23.15
N PRO A 267 -1.63 -14.16 -23.30
CA PRO A 267 -2.42 -12.93 -23.14
C PRO A 267 -2.27 -12.32 -21.74
N VAL A 268 -2.61 -11.04 -21.58
CA VAL A 268 -2.74 -10.42 -20.26
C VAL A 268 -3.83 -11.12 -19.45
N PRO A 269 -3.67 -11.28 -18.15
CA PRO A 269 -2.56 -10.80 -17.31
C PRO A 269 -1.37 -11.80 -17.26
N LEU A 270 -1.54 -13.02 -17.79
CA LEU A 270 -0.62 -14.15 -17.59
C LEU A 270 0.80 -13.87 -18.09
N LYS A 271 0.99 -13.04 -19.13
CA LYS A 271 2.33 -12.67 -19.59
C LYS A 271 3.20 -11.96 -18.55
N PHE A 272 2.62 -11.50 -17.43
CA PHE A 272 3.33 -10.90 -16.32
C PHE A 272 3.44 -11.82 -15.09
N GLU A 273 2.88 -13.02 -15.15
CA GLU A 273 2.84 -13.99 -14.06
C GLU A 273 3.74 -15.20 -14.36
N ALA A 274 5.05 -14.97 -14.38
CA ALA A 274 6.04 -15.99 -14.73
C ALA A 274 6.27 -17.00 -13.61
N GLY A 275 6.27 -18.28 -13.94
CA GLY A 275 6.52 -19.39 -13.02
C GLY A 275 5.28 -19.79 -12.21
N THR A 276 5.44 -20.73 -11.29
CA THR A 276 4.35 -21.18 -10.43
C THR A 276 3.83 -20.03 -9.57
N ALA A 277 2.57 -19.66 -9.75
CA ALA A 277 1.95 -18.56 -9.04
C ALA A 277 1.81 -18.84 -7.53
N ASN A 278 1.85 -17.79 -6.71
CA ASN A 278 1.47 -17.85 -5.29
C ASN A 278 -0.06 -17.94 -5.16
N PHE A 279 -0.64 -19.07 -5.59
CA PHE A 279 -2.10 -19.27 -5.60
C PHE A 279 -2.70 -19.21 -4.19
N VAL A 280 -2.01 -19.74 -3.18
CA VAL A 280 -2.46 -19.69 -1.78
C VAL A 280 -2.55 -18.23 -1.30
N GLY A 281 -1.52 -17.44 -1.60
CA GLY A 281 -1.53 -16.01 -1.27
C GLY A 281 -2.63 -15.24 -2.00
N ALA A 282 -2.84 -15.51 -3.30
CA ALA A 282 -3.86 -14.85 -4.10
C ALA A 282 -5.29 -15.19 -3.63
N ILE A 283 -5.58 -16.46 -3.35
CA ILE A 283 -6.87 -16.88 -2.81
C ILE A 283 -7.09 -16.29 -1.41
N GLY A 284 -6.05 -16.31 -0.56
CA GLY A 284 -6.10 -15.68 0.76
C GLY A 284 -6.33 -14.15 0.69
N LEU A 285 -5.77 -13.47 -0.31
CA LEU A 285 -6.06 -12.05 -0.57
C LEU A 285 -7.49 -11.85 -1.05
N GLY A 286 -8.00 -12.73 -1.92
CA GLY A 286 -9.40 -12.75 -2.33
C GLY A 286 -10.37 -12.90 -1.15
N GLU A 287 -10.00 -13.69 -0.13
CA GLU A 287 -10.80 -13.81 1.11
C GLU A 287 -10.72 -12.54 1.98
N ALA A 288 -9.54 -11.90 2.04
CA ALA A 288 -9.39 -10.60 2.72
C ALA A 288 -10.26 -9.50 2.06
N VAL A 289 -10.30 -9.46 0.74
CA VAL A 289 -11.19 -8.55 -0.01
C VAL A 289 -12.66 -8.86 0.30
N LYS A 290 -13.06 -10.14 0.33
CA LYS A 290 -14.42 -10.55 0.70
C LYS A 290 -14.76 -10.14 2.14
N PHE A 291 -13.80 -10.21 3.05
CA PHE A 291 -13.97 -9.70 4.42
C PHE A 291 -14.24 -8.18 4.40
N MET A 292 -13.44 -7.41 3.65
CA MET A 292 -13.60 -5.95 3.54
C MET A 292 -14.93 -5.54 2.90
N GLN A 293 -15.41 -6.28 1.91
CA GLN A 293 -16.70 -6.02 1.24
C GLN A 293 -17.93 -6.18 2.14
N ARG A 294 -17.76 -6.67 3.37
CA ARG A 294 -18.83 -6.73 4.37
C ARG A 294 -19.16 -5.37 4.99
N PHE A 295 -18.27 -4.41 4.85
CA PHE A 295 -18.36 -3.09 5.47
C PHE A 295 -18.57 -2.01 4.42
N ASP A 296 -19.35 -1.01 4.77
CA ASP A 296 -19.44 0.22 3.98
C ASP A 296 -18.11 0.99 4.12
N PRO A 297 -17.43 1.35 3.04
CA PRO A 297 -16.22 2.16 3.10
C PRO A 297 -16.39 3.47 3.88
N ALA A 298 -17.56 4.09 3.80
CA ALA A 298 -17.86 5.31 4.57
C ALA A 298 -17.96 5.06 6.08
N GLU A 299 -18.45 3.88 6.52
CA GLU A 299 -18.47 3.51 7.95
C GLU A 299 -17.03 3.27 8.46
N ILE A 300 -16.17 2.64 7.66
CA ILE A 300 -14.74 2.46 7.99
C ILE A 300 -14.06 3.83 8.13
N GLU A 301 -14.23 4.69 7.13
CA GLU A 301 -13.62 6.01 7.11
C GLU A 301 -14.05 6.85 8.32
N ALA A 302 -15.35 6.90 8.63
CA ALA A 302 -15.87 7.62 9.79
C ALA A 302 -15.31 7.07 11.12
N HIS A 303 -15.16 5.75 11.23
CA HIS A 303 -14.55 5.13 12.40
C HIS A 303 -13.08 5.51 12.55
N GLU A 304 -12.31 5.37 11.49
CA GLU A 304 -10.88 5.70 11.47
C GLU A 304 -10.62 7.20 11.69
N GLU A 305 -11.47 8.07 11.15
CA GLU A 305 -11.43 9.51 11.43
C GLU A 305 -11.67 9.82 12.90
N ALA A 306 -12.61 9.13 13.53
CA ALA A 306 -12.86 9.28 14.97
C ALA A 306 -11.65 8.85 15.82
N LEU A 307 -10.97 7.76 15.43
CA LEU A 307 -9.73 7.31 16.07
C LEU A 307 -8.60 8.32 15.92
N LEU A 308 -8.38 8.80 14.69
CA LEU A 308 -7.36 9.80 14.38
C LEU A 308 -7.60 11.10 15.16
N ARG A 309 -8.83 11.61 15.15
CA ARG A 309 -9.20 12.81 15.89
C ARG A 309 -8.95 12.64 17.38
N ARG A 310 -9.43 11.52 17.97
CA ARG A 310 -9.22 11.24 19.40
C ARG A 310 -7.73 11.17 19.77
N ALA A 311 -6.92 10.48 18.98
CA ALA A 311 -5.49 10.38 19.23
C ALA A 311 -4.79 11.74 19.07
N THR A 312 -5.15 12.53 18.06
CA THR A 312 -4.60 13.87 17.82
C THR A 312 -4.91 14.80 19.01
N GLU A 313 -6.17 14.94 19.39
CA GLU A 313 -6.62 15.78 20.54
C GLU A 313 -5.88 15.43 21.83
N ARG A 314 -5.67 14.14 22.08
CA ARG A 314 -4.97 13.67 23.28
C ARG A 314 -3.47 13.94 23.24
N LEU A 315 -2.84 13.77 22.09
CA LEU A 315 -1.40 13.96 21.94
C LEU A 315 -0.99 15.44 21.89
N GLU A 316 -1.80 16.32 21.29
CA GLU A 316 -1.57 17.77 21.27
C GLU A 316 -1.47 18.40 22.68
N GLY A 317 -2.10 17.77 23.68
CA GLY A 317 -1.97 18.17 25.08
C GLY A 317 -0.62 17.90 25.73
N ILE A 318 0.28 17.15 25.05
CA ILE A 318 1.58 16.76 25.61
C ILE A 318 2.63 17.82 25.26
N GLY A 319 3.23 18.44 26.28
CA GLY A 319 4.22 19.50 26.11
C GLY A 319 5.45 19.07 25.28
N GLY A 320 5.76 19.84 24.23
CA GLY A 320 6.86 19.60 23.31
C GLY A 320 6.61 18.49 22.28
N LEU A 321 5.36 18.00 22.18
CA LEU A 321 5.00 17.07 21.11
C LEU A 321 4.71 17.85 19.81
N ARG A 322 5.25 17.37 18.70
CA ARG A 322 4.97 17.85 17.34
C ARG A 322 4.36 16.72 16.53
N ILE A 323 3.21 16.97 15.93
CA ILE A 323 2.57 16.11 14.93
C ILE A 323 3.06 16.52 13.54
N TYR A 324 3.32 15.55 12.66
CA TYR A 324 3.69 15.75 11.27
C TYR A 324 2.55 15.34 10.34
N GLY A 325 2.38 16.09 9.24
CA GLY A 325 1.28 15.84 8.32
C GLY A 325 -0.07 16.24 8.93
N THR A 326 -0.34 17.54 8.97
CA THR A 326 -1.58 18.13 9.51
C THR A 326 -2.57 18.52 8.42
N ALA A 327 -2.31 18.16 7.16
CA ALA A 327 -3.22 18.40 6.05
C ALA A 327 -4.59 17.76 6.31
N PRO A 328 -5.71 18.42 5.92
CA PRO A 328 -7.04 17.90 6.13
C PRO A 328 -7.31 16.64 5.28
N GLY A 329 -8.26 15.82 5.70
CA GLY A 329 -8.72 14.64 4.95
C GLY A 329 -7.73 13.48 4.91
N LYS A 330 -6.81 13.40 5.86
CA LYS A 330 -5.80 12.33 5.93
C LYS A 330 -6.36 11.00 6.43
N CYS A 331 -5.66 9.91 6.09
CA CYS A 331 -5.91 8.58 6.65
C CYS A 331 -5.58 8.51 8.14
N ALA A 332 -6.02 7.43 8.79
CA ALA A 332 -5.78 7.17 10.22
C ALA A 332 -4.31 6.80 10.53
N ILE A 333 -3.39 7.64 10.08
CA ILE A 333 -1.94 7.57 10.31
C ILE A 333 -1.49 8.84 11.00
N LEU A 334 -0.79 8.69 12.13
CA LEU A 334 -0.34 9.80 12.96
C LEU A 334 1.14 9.64 13.27
N SER A 335 1.96 10.52 12.70
CA SER A 335 3.39 10.60 12.96
C SER A 335 3.70 11.77 13.87
N PHE A 336 4.54 11.54 14.87
CA PHE A 336 4.88 12.56 15.88
C PHE A 336 6.29 12.36 16.42
N ASN A 337 6.84 13.42 17.00
CA ASN A 337 8.02 13.41 17.86
C ASN A 337 7.75 14.24 19.11
N VAL A 338 8.59 14.04 20.12
CA VAL A 338 8.58 14.83 21.36
C VAL A 338 9.96 15.44 21.55
N GLU A 339 10.02 16.75 21.77
CA GLU A 339 11.26 17.49 21.98
C GLU A 339 12.09 16.86 23.10
N GLY A 340 13.38 16.62 22.83
CA GLY A 340 14.31 15.98 23.78
C GLY A 340 14.11 14.47 23.97
N VAL A 341 13.23 13.82 23.17
CA VAL A 341 12.99 12.36 23.25
C VAL A 341 13.29 11.73 21.89
N HIS A 342 14.19 10.75 21.88
CA HIS A 342 14.49 10.02 20.65
C HIS A 342 13.31 9.08 20.28
N PRO A 343 12.83 9.06 19.01
CA PRO A 343 11.69 8.22 18.61
C PRO A 343 11.85 6.74 18.94
N TYR A 344 13.06 6.20 18.84
CA TYR A 344 13.35 4.81 19.17
C TYR A 344 13.11 4.50 20.66
N ASP A 345 13.56 5.39 21.57
CA ASP A 345 13.37 5.21 23.02
C ASP A 345 11.87 5.31 23.37
N MET A 346 11.15 6.22 22.73
CA MET A 346 9.69 6.31 22.84
C MET A 346 9.05 4.96 22.48
N GLY A 347 9.41 4.40 21.31
CA GLY A 347 8.86 3.11 20.85
C GLY A 347 9.20 1.96 21.81
N MET A 348 10.41 1.91 22.34
CA MET A 348 10.82 0.88 23.32
C MET A 348 9.97 0.93 24.60
N ILE A 349 9.66 2.12 25.10
CA ILE A 349 8.83 2.25 26.30
C ILE A 349 7.38 1.88 25.99
N LEU A 350 6.84 2.33 24.87
CA LEU A 350 5.50 1.97 24.42
C LEU A 350 5.34 0.45 24.27
N ASP A 351 6.33 -0.24 23.68
CA ASP A 351 6.36 -1.70 23.59
C ASP A 351 6.23 -2.37 24.99
N LYS A 352 6.98 -1.90 25.99
CA LYS A 352 6.85 -2.40 27.36
C LYS A 352 5.51 -2.11 28.02
N LEU A 353 4.75 -1.21 27.45
CA LEU A 353 3.35 -0.92 27.85
C LEU A 353 2.32 -1.73 27.05
N GLY A 354 2.75 -2.61 26.13
CA GLY A 354 1.87 -3.40 25.26
C GLY A 354 1.39 -2.64 24.03
N ILE A 355 1.95 -1.46 23.73
CA ILE A 355 1.54 -0.59 22.64
C ILE A 355 2.55 -0.71 21.50
N ALA A 356 2.14 -1.32 20.40
CA ALA A 356 2.96 -1.51 19.20
C ALA A 356 2.80 -0.31 18.26
N VAL A 357 3.87 0.48 18.14
CA VAL A 357 4.00 1.57 17.16
C VAL A 357 5.25 1.34 16.32
N ARG A 358 5.41 2.07 15.24
CA ARG A 358 6.63 2.07 14.43
C ARG A 358 7.47 3.30 14.71
N THR A 359 8.81 3.13 14.69
CA THR A 359 9.76 4.24 14.81
C THR A 359 10.77 4.20 13.66
N GLY A 360 11.33 5.36 13.31
CA GLY A 360 12.35 5.52 12.27
C GLY A 360 11.86 6.27 11.04
N GLN A 361 12.47 5.99 9.88
CA GLN A 361 12.26 6.74 8.62
C GLN A 361 11.03 6.27 7.82
N HIS A 362 10.39 5.18 8.21
CA HIS A 362 9.18 4.60 7.56
C HIS A 362 9.34 4.30 6.06
N CYS A 363 10.58 4.08 5.57
CA CYS A 363 10.91 3.95 4.16
C CYS A 363 10.46 5.17 3.31
N ALA A 364 10.53 6.37 3.89
CA ALA A 364 10.20 7.65 3.29
C ALA A 364 11.21 8.70 3.76
N GLU A 365 12.49 8.46 3.48
CA GLU A 365 13.60 9.32 3.91
C GLU A 365 13.47 10.77 3.44
N PRO A 366 12.99 11.07 2.21
CA PRO A 366 12.76 12.46 1.80
C PRO A 366 11.77 13.22 2.69
N VAL A 367 10.78 12.54 3.28
CA VAL A 367 9.87 13.15 4.25
C VAL A 367 10.61 13.54 5.53
N MET A 368 11.58 12.71 5.97
CA MET A 368 12.41 13.04 7.13
C MET A 368 13.28 14.26 6.85
N ASP A 369 13.90 14.32 5.67
CA ASP A 369 14.75 15.44 5.23
C ASP A 369 13.94 16.73 5.16
N HIS A 370 12.73 16.69 4.59
CA HIS A 370 11.83 17.86 4.51
C HIS A 370 11.57 18.48 5.89
N TYR A 371 11.29 17.64 6.89
CA TYR A 371 11.02 18.12 8.26
C TYR A 371 12.26 18.29 9.14
N GLY A 372 13.47 18.00 8.63
CA GLY A 372 14.72 18.11 9.35
C GLY A 372 14.82 17.14 10.55
N THR A 373 14.30 15.93 10.42
CA THR A 373 14.34 14.91 11.47
C THR A 373 14.97 13.60 10.98
N THR A 374 15.58 12.85 11.87
CA THR A 374 16.19 11.55 11.53
C THR A 374 15.20 10.38 11.58
N GLY A 375 13.99 10.63 12.07
CA GLY A 375 12.93 9.63 12.19
C GLY A 375 11.76 10.15 13.00
N MET A 376 10.65 9.42 12.94
CA MET A 376 9.41 9.72 13.66
C MET A 376 8.89 8.48 14.37
N CYS A 377 8.07 8.69 15.41
CA CYS A 377 7.18 7.69 15.96
C CYS A 377 5.86 7.76 15.18
N ARG A 378 5.36 6.61 14.69
CA ARG A 378 4.13 6.54 13.90
C ARG A 378 3.14 5.55 14.52
N ALA A 379 1.96 6.02 14.84
CA ALA A 379 0.78 5.20 15.11
C ALA A 379 -0.09 5.14 13.86
N SER A 380 -0.52 3.96 13.47
CA SER A 380 -1.41 3.73 12.33
C SER A 380 -2.55 2.80 12.75
N PHE A 381 -3.76 3.32 12.65
CA PHE A 381 -4.98 2.64 13.05
C PHE A 381 -5.56 1.82 11.88
N ALA A 382 -6.47 0.92 12.20
CA ALA A 382 -7.21 0.12 11.27
C ALA A 382 -8.65 -0.10 11.81
N LEU A 383 -9.50 -0.67 11.00
CA LEU A 383 -10.93 -0.89 11.29
C LEU A 383 -11.20 -1.62 12.62
N TYR A 384 -10.24 -2.33 13.17
CA TYR A 384 -10.36 -3.07 14.43
C TYR A 384 -9.88 -2.30 15.67
N ASN A 385 -9.31 -1.10 15.52
CA ASN A 385 -8.87 -0.32 16.68
C ASN A 385 -10.03 0.37 17.39
N THR A 386 -9.86 0.66 18.68
CA THR A 386 -10.87 1.27 19.53
C THR A 386 -10.45 2.67 20.02
N LEU A 387 -11.40 3.50 20.41
CA LEU A 387 -11.11 4.80 21.06
C LEU A 387 -10.30 4.62 22.35
N ALA A 388 -10.51 3.53 23.08
CA ALA A 388 -9.73 3.21 24.27
C ALA A 388 -8.24 2.95 23.92
N GLU A 389 -7.93 2.38 22.74
CA GLU A 389 -6.57 2.20 22.28
C GLU A 389 -5.92 3.54 21.88
N ALA A 390 -6.68 4.48 21.33
CA ALA A 390 -6.21 5.84 21.08
C ALA A 390 -5.88 6.58 22.40
N ASP A 391 -6.71 6.41 23.44
CA ASP A 391 -6.42 6.92 24.78
C ASP A 391 -5.20 6.25 25.42
N ALA A 392 -5.06 4.94 25.25
CA ALA A 392 -3.91 4.17 25.73
C ALA A 392 -2.59 4.65 25.08
N LEU A 393 -2.60 4.97 23.77
CA LEU A 393 -1.45 5.57 23.10
C LEU A 393 -1.02 6.87 23.79
N ALA A 394 -1.93 7.81 24.00
CA ALA A 394 -1.63 9.10 24.60
C ALA A 394 -1.09 8.94 26.05
N ALA A 395 -1.75 8.12 26.85
CA ALA A 395 -1.28 7.82 28.21
C ALA A 395 0.10 7.15 28.23
N GLY A 396 0.36 6.28 27.27
CA GLY A 396 1.68 5.65 27.06
C GLY A 396 2.76 6.66 26.70
N VAL A 397 2.47 7.59 25.78
CA VAL A 397 3.39 8.66 25.37
C VAL A 397 3.67 9.61 26.57
N GLU A 398 2.63 10.06 27.28
CA GLU A 398 2.82 10.88 28.50
C GLU A 398 3.74 10.21 29.53
N ARG A 399 3.54 8.92 29.75
CA ARG A 399 4.37 8.14 30.66
C ARG A 399 5.81 8.03 30.17
N ALA A 400 6.00 7.75 28.87
CA ALA A 400 7.33 7.66 28.27
C ALA A 400 8.10 9.00 28.38
N VAL A 401 7.43 10.12 28.10
CA VAL A 401 8.00 11.47 28.23
C VAL A 401 8.47 11.73 29.68
N LYS A 402 7.64 11.39 30.68
CA LYS A 402 8.02 11.52 32.09
C LYS A 402 9.23 10.69 32.46
N MET A 403 9.38 9.49 31.88
CA MET A 403 10.51 8.59 32.14
C MET A 403 11.81 9.05 31.47
N LEU A 404 11.73 9.67 30.30
CA LEU A 404 12.89 10.04 29.48
C LEU A 404 13.41 11.45 29.75
N ARG A 405 12.59 12.33 30.39
CA ARG A 405 12.98 13.69 30.76
C ARG A 405 13.44 13.83 32.21
N ASN A 406 13.30 12.77 33.03
CA ASN A 406 13.83 12.70 34.39
C ASN A 406 15.14 11.90 34.39
#